data_cd6840d4ee10b61b01d9378485e63ab7
#
_entry.id   cd6840d4ee10b61b01d9378485e63ab7
#
_cell.length_a   1.000
_cell.length_b   1.000
_cell.length_c   1.000
_cell.angle_alpha   90.00
_cell.angle_beta   90.00
_cell.angle_gamma   90.00
#
_symmetry.space_group_name_H-M   'P 1'
#
loop_
_entity.id
_entity.type
_entity.pdbx_description
1 polymer ?
#
loop_
_entity_poly.entity_id
_entity_poly.type
_entity_poly.pdbx_seq_one_letter_code
_entity_poly.pdbx_strand_id
1 'polypeptide(L)'
;MKFLIILFLKLLLVSNVVIAETIPTKSKILKQSSNCIQDSQPQICKELVSELEKLQLAVFDQNRFKCQSSLLGLQSEIIEAFFLRNSSNERISIMIPYVIKNC
;
A
#
# COMPACT_ATOMS: atom_id res chain seq x y z
N MET A 1 -40.42 8.80 15.61
CA MET A 1 -39.32 9.62 15.10
C MET A 1 -38.00 9.42 15.83
N LYS A 2 -38.00 9.32 17.16
CA LYS A 2 -36.74 9.04 17.91
C LYS A 2 -36.13 7.67 17.58
N PHE A 3 -36.93 6.71 17.18
CA PHE A 3 -36.50 5.36 16.84
C PHE A 3 -35.66 5.32 15.53
N LEU A 4 -36.05 6.13 14.54
CA LEU A 4 -35.34 6.23 13.26
C LEU A 4 -33.98 6.92 13.38
N ILE A 5 -33.86 7.91 14.26
CA ILE A 5 -32.64 8.65 14.51
C ILE A 5 -31.58 7.75 15.19
N ILE A 6 -32.00 6.92 16.14
CA ILE A 6 -31.12 5.97 16.85
C ILE A 6 -30.63 4.88 15.88
N LEU A 7 -31.48 4.38 14.98
CA LEU A 7 -31.11 3.42 13.96
C LEU A 7 -30.10 4.01 12.96
N PHE A 8 -30.29 5.26 12.57
CA PHE A 8 -29.42 5.97 11.66
C PHE A 8 -28.02 6.21 12.26
N LEU A 9 -27.97 6.58 13.55
CA LEU A 9 -26.73 6.76 14.30
C LEU A 9 -25.96 5.44 14.46
N LYS A 10 -26.64 4.33 14.70
CA LYS A 10 -26.00 3.01 14.77
C LYS A 10 -25.43 2.57 13.43
N LEU A 11 -26.09 2.85 12.33
CA LEU A 11 -25.61 2.57 10.98
C LEU A 11 -24.37 3.39 10.64
N LEU A 12 -24.33 4.66 11.03
CA LEU A 12 -23.16 5.53 10.84
C LEU A 12 -21.93 5.05 11.65
N LEU A 13 -22.15 4.60 12.89
CA LEU A 13 -21.08 4.07 13.73
C LEU A 13 -20.51 2.76 13.17
N VAL A 14 -21.35 1.88 12.65
CA VAL A 14 -20.91 0.63 12.02
C VAL A 14 -20.12 0.91 10.74
N SER A 15 -20.54 1.89 9.94
CA SER A 15 -19.84 2.31 8.74
C SER A 15 -18.42 2.85 9.05
N ASN A 16 -18.27 3.61 10.13
CA ASN A 16 -16.97 4.14 10.56
C ASN A 16 -16.02 3.04 11.02
N VAL A 17 -16.51 1.99 11.66
CA VAL A 17 -15.69 0.85 12.10
C VAL A 17 -15.22 0.01 10.89
N VAL A 18 -16.04 -0.13 9.85
CA VAL A 18 -15.69 -0.89 8.64
C VAL A 18 -14.65 -0.16 7.78
N ILE A 19 -14.59 1.18 7.84
CA ILE A 19 -13.70 2.00 7.04
C ILE A 19 -12.30 2.14 7.66
N ALA A 20 -12.12 1.75 8.93
CA ALA A 20 -10.82 1.80 9.59
C ALA A 20 -9.89 0.69 9.07
N GLU A 21 -9.26 0.93 7.92
CA GLU A 21 -8.28 0.01 7.34
C GLU A 21 -6.98 0.05 8.12
N THR A 22 -6.38 -1.12 8.32
CA THR A 22 -5.07 -1.23 8.96
C THR A 22 -3.99 -0.73 8.01
N ILE A 23 -3.16 0.22 8.50
CA ILE A 23 -2.02 0.72 7.74
C ILE A 23 -0.92 -0.36 7.75
N PRO A 24 -0.39 -0.77 6.58
CA PRO A 24 0.66 -1.76 6.53
C PRO A 24 1.97 -1.21 7.10
N THR A 25 2.79 -2.10 7.67
CA THR A 25 4.12 -1.75 8.15
C THR A 25 5.15 -1.80 7.02
N LYS A 26 6.28 -1.09 7.21
CA LYS A 26 7.41 -1.19 6.28
C LYS A 26 7.88 -2.64 6.13
N SER A 27 7.97 -3.39 7.22
CA SER A 27 8.35 -4.79 7.21
C SER A 27 7.45 -5.65 6.34
N LYS A 28 6.14 -5.44 6.43
CA LYS A 28 5.16 -6.13 5.58
C LYS A 28 5.35 -5.81 4.10
N ILE A 29 5.57 -4.54 3.78
CA ILE A 29 5.80 -4.09 2.40
C ILE A 29 7.06 -4.73 1.82
N LEU A 30 8.15 -4.78 2.58
CA LEU A 30 9.40 -5.39 2.14
C LEU A 30 9.26 -6.89 1.90
N LYS A 31 8.55 -7.58 2.78
CA LYS A 31 8.27 -9.01 2.63
C LYS A 31 7.40 -9.29 1.40
N GLN A 32 6.34 -8.51 1.20
CA GLN A 32 5.47 -8.64 0.03
C GLN A 32 6.21 -8.31 -1.27
N SER A 33 7.13 -7.35 -1.25
CA SER A 33 7.97 -7.01 -2.41
C SER A 33 8.86 -8.19 -2.80
N SER A 34 9.49 -8.84 -1.81
CA SER A 34 10.29 -10.03 -2.04
C SER A 34 9.46 -11.17 -2.64
N ASN A 35 8.27 -11.41 -2.09
CA ASN A 35 7.37 -12.45 -2.60
C ASN A 35 6.89 -12.14 -4.02
N CYS A 36 6.60 -10.88 -4.31
CA CYS A 36 6.21 -10.45 -5.65
C CYS A 36 7.30 -10.73 -6.69
N ILE A 37 8.56 -10.44 -6.34
CA ILE A 37 9.70 -10.69 -7.21
C ILE A 37 9.93 -12.20 -7.44
N GLN A 38 9.90 -12.99 -6.36
CA GLN A 38 10.23 -14.41 -6.39
C GLN A 38 9.15 -15.26 -7.07
N ASP A 39 7.89 -15.04 -6.69
CA ASP A 39 6.79 -15.88 -7.14
C ASP A 39 6.20 -15.41 -8.48
N SER A 40 6.42 -14.16 -8.85
CA SER A 40 5.90 -13.55 -10.09
C SER A 40 4.39 -13.76 -10.30
N GLN A 41 3.66 -13.91 -9.20
CA GLN A 41 2.21 -14.10 -9.27
C GLN A 41 1.50 -12.75 -9.31
N PRO A 42 0.64 -12.50 -10.31
CA PRO A 42 -0.04 -11.22 -10.46
C PRO A 42 -0.85 -10.81 -9.23
N GLN A 43 -1.43 -11.77 -8.52
CA GLN A 43 -2.26 -11.50 -7.35
C GLN A 43 -1.43 -10.92 -6.20
N ILE A 44 -0.24 -11.48 -5.94
CA ILE A 44 0.65 -11.00 -4.87
C ILE A 44 1.12 -9.58 -5.18
N CYS A 45 1.50 -9.32 -6.41
CA CYS A 45 1.97 -8.01 -6.85
C CYS A 45 0.84 -6.97 -6.84
N LYS A 46 -0.37 -7.37 -7.19
CA LYS A 46 -1.56 -6.51 -7.15
C LYS A 46 -1.91 -6.09 -5.71
N GLU A 47 -1.87 -7.03 -4.77
CA GLU A 47 -2.09 -6.74 -3.35
C GLU A 47 -1.02 -5.79 -2.81
N LEU A 48 0.24 -5.99 -3.22
CA LEU A 48 1.35 -5.12 -2.85
C LEU A 48 1.12 -3.69 -3.32
N VAL A 49 0.65 -3.48 -4.54
CA VAL A 49 0.35 -2.14 -5.06
C VAL A 49 -0.70 -1.45 -4.18
N SER A 50 -1.74 -2.17 -3.77
CA SER A 50 -2.78 -1.64 -2.89
C SER A 50 -2.23 -1.29 -1.50
N GLU A 51 -1.39 -2.14 -0.92
CA GLU A 51 -0.77 -1.89 0.38
C GLU A 51 0.22 -0.71 0.32
N LEU A 52 0.97 -0.59 -0.77
CA LEU A 52 1.86 0.56 -0.99
C LEU A 52 1.08 1.87 -1.03
N GLU A 53 -0.08 1.89 -1.66
CA GLU A 53 -0.93 3.08 -1.71
C GLU A 53 -1.39 3.50 -0.32
N LYS A 54 -1.80 2.54 0.51
CA LYS A 54 -2.23 2.81 1.89
C LYS A 54 -1.10 3.42 2.72
N LEU A 55 0.11 2.86 2.61
CA LEU A 55 1.26 3.37 3.35
C LEU A 55 1.69 4.74 2.83
N GLN A 56 1.62 4.99 1.53
CA GLN A 56 1.91 6.31 0.94
C GLN A 56 1.01 7.40 1.52
N LEU A 57 -0.27 7.14 1.63
CA LEU A 57 -1.22 8.10 2.20
C LEU A 57 -0.91 8.38 3.67
N ALA A 58 -0.58 7.35 4.44
CA ALA A 58 -0.25 7.49 5.85
C ALA A 58 1.02 8.32 6.07
N VAL A 59 2.09 8.07 5.32
CA VAL A 59 3.35 8.81 5.46
C VAL A 59 3.24 10.23 4.91
N PHE A 60 2.38 10.47 3.94
CA PHE A 60 2.05 11.81 3.46
C PHE A 60 1.44 12.66 4.57
N ASP A 61 0.48 12.10 5.30
CA ASP A 61 -0.16 12.78 6.44
C ASP A 61 0.84 13.10 7.57
N GLN A 62 1.92 12.34 7.65
CA GLN A 62 3.01 12.55 8.61
C GLN A 62 4.11 13.48 8.08
N ASN A 63 3.93 14.07 6.91
CA ASN A 63 4.92 14.91 6.22
C ASN A 63 6.24 14.18 5.92
N ARG A 64 6.22 12.86 5.78
CA ARG A 64 7.40 12.05 5.47
C ARG A 64 7.55 11.88 3.96
N PHE A 65 7.92 12.96 3.28
CA PHE A 65 7.91 13.01 1.81
C PHE A 65 8.98 12.14 1.15
N LYS A 66 10.14 11.95 1.78
CA LYS A 66 11.16 11.05 1.25
C LYS A 66 10.70 9.59 1.26
N CYS A 67 10.02 9.19 2.33
CA CYS A 67 9.42 7.87 2.42
C CYS A 67 8.33 7.71 1.34
N GLN A 68 7.44 8.68 1.22
CA GLN A 68 6.39 8.66 0.21
C GLN A 68 6.95 8.53 -1.20
N SER A 69 7.97 9.30 -1.53
CA SER A 69 8.64 9.28 -2.83
C SER A 69 9.25 7.91 -3.12
N SER A 70 9.89 7.31 -2.13
CA SER A 70 10.49 5.97 -2.26
C SER A 70 9.44 4.89 -2.48
N LEU A 71 8.32 4.97 -1.77
CA LEU A 71 7.20 4.03 -1.93
C LEU A 71 6.55 4.18 -3.31
N LEU A 72 6.40 5.42 -3.77
CA LEU A 72 5.86 5.70 -5.11
C LEU A 72 6.78 5.13 -6.20
N GLY A 73 8.10 5.28 -6.04
CA GLY A 73 9.08 4.70 -6.96
C GLY A 73 8.98 3.18 -7.02
N LEU A 74 8.88 2.52 -5.87
CA LEU A 74 8.70 1.08 -5.80
C LEU A 74 7.39 0.65 -6.47
N GLN A 75 6.31 1.35 -6.20
CA GLN A 75 5.00 1.07 -6.82
C GLN A 75 5.05 1.18 -8.33
N SER A 76 5.68 2.24 -8.86
CA SER A 76 5.85 2.45 -10.30
C SER A 76 6.60 1.30 -10.95
N GLU A 77 7.69 0.82 -10.35
CA GLU A 77 8.46 -0.27 -10.92
C GLU A 77 7.68 -1.59 -10.91
N ILE A 78 6.87 -1.82 -9.87
CA ILE A 78 6.01 -3.00 -9.81
C ILE A 78 4.95 -2.95 -10.90
N ILE A 79 4.31 -1.81 -11.09
CA ILE A 79 3.29 -1.63 -12.12
C ILE A 79 3.89 -1.85 -13.51
N GLU A 80 5.07 -1.29 -13.78
CA GLU A 80 5.74 -1.48 -15.07
C GLU A 80 6.11 -2.94 -15.32
N ALA A 81 6.65 -3.61 -14.31
CA ALA A 81 7.10 -4.99 -14.44
C ALA A 81 5.96 -5.99 -14.68
N PHE A 82 4.87 -5.85 -13.96
CA PHE A 82 3.81 -6.87 -13.95
C PHE A 82 2.55 -6.51 -14.73
N PHE A 83 2.26 -5.23 -14.88
CA PHE A 83 1.05 -4.78 -15.58
C PHE A 83 1.34 -4.25 -16.97
N LEU A 84 2.47 -3.58 -17.16
CA LEU A 84 2.86 -3.03 -18.46
C LEU A 84 3.94 -3.87 -19.17
N ARG A 85 4.57 -4.80 -18.46
CA ARG A 85 5.61 -5.70 -18.95
C ARG A 85 6.81 -4.99 -19.59
N ASN A 86 7.09 -3.79 -19.13
CA ASN A 86 8.16 -2.95 -19.69
C ASN A 86 9.42 -2.90 -18.84
N SER A 87 9.44 -3.60 -17.70
CA SER A 87 10.53 -3.51 -16.74
C SER A 87 10.92 -4.90 -16.22
N SER A 88 12.13 -5.03 -15.72
CA SER A 88 12.64 -6.25 -15.10
C SER A 88 12.47 -6.22 -13.58
N ASN A 89 12.51 -7.41 -12.96
CA ASN A 89 12.53 -7.55 -11.50
C ASN A 89 13.72 -6.84 -10.86
N GLU A 90 14.80 -6.64 -11.59
CA GLU A 90 15.99 -5.92 -11.14
C GLU A 90 15.67 -4.48 -10.73
N ARG A 91 14.82 -3.78 -11.49
CA ARG A 91 14.41 -2.41 -11.16
C ARG A 91 13.63 -2.33 -9.85
N ILE A 92 12.79 -3.33 -9.59
CA ILE A 92 12.07 -3.42 -8.31
C ILE A 92 13.09 -3.56 -7.17
N SER A 93 14.09 -4.43 -7.34
CA SER A 93 15.12 -4.68 -6.33
C SER A 93 15.96 -3.43 -6.04
N ILE A 94 16.19 -2.58 -7.03
CA ILE A 94 16.93 -1.32 -6.86
C ILE A 94 16.16 -0.35 -5.95
N MET A 95 14.84 -0.36 -5.98
CA MET A 95 14.00 0.54 -5.19
C MET A 95 13.89 0.13 -3.72
N ILE A 96 14.09 -1.14 -3.40
CA ILE A 96 13.94 -1.64 -2.02
C ILE A 96 14.88 -0.93 -1.02
N PRO A 97 16.18 -0.72 -1.30
CA PRO A 97 17.07 -0.01 -0.39
C PRO A 97 16.63 1.42 -0.08
N TYR A 98 16.00 2.10 -1.02
CA TYR A 98 15.48 3.45 -0.81
C TYR A 98 14.31 3.44 0.19
N VAL A 99 13.44 2.44 0.11
CA VAL A 99 12.35 2.28 1.07
C VAL A 99 12.91 1.98 2.46
N ILE A 100 13.91 1.12 2.57
CA ILE A 100 14.56 0.79 3.84
C ILE A 100 15.17 2.04 4.47
N LYS A 101 15.87 2.85 3.67
CA LYS A 101 16.56 4.05 4.14
C LYS A 101 15.61 5.18 4.51
N ASN A 102 14.57 5.41 3.71
CA ASN A 102 13.72 6.60 3.81
C ASN A 102 12.43 6.37 4.62
N CYS A 103 12.10 5.14 4.88
CA CYS A 103 10.95 4.76 5.67
C CYS A 103 11.37 4.03 6.93
#